data_46ee5eda2aaca501008bba4715b602e6
#
_entry.id   46ee5eda2aaca501008bba4715b602e6
#
_cell.length_a   1.000
_cell.length_b   1.000
_cell.length_c   1.000
_cell.angle_alpha   90.00
_cell.angle_beta   90.00
_cell.angle_gamma   90.00
#
_symmetry.space_group_name_H-M   'P 1'
#
loop_
_entity.id
_entity.type
_entity.pdbx_description
1 polymer ?
#
loop_
_entity_poly.entity_id
_entity_poly.type
_entity_poly.pdbx_seq_one_letter_code
_entity_poly.pdbx_strand_id
1 'polypeptide(L)'
;RRLVAVKNETAMLTTFNEVDMQPIMDLRARYKDKFKERHGVGLGFMSFFTKAVCVALKEFPAVNAQIDGQDIIYHDYCDVSIAVSAPKGLVVPVIRNAE
;
A
#
# COMPACT_ATOMS: atom_id res chain seq x y z
N ARG A 1 14.74 -17.19 9.81
CA ARG A 1 13.90 -18.40 9.75
C ARG A 1 12.57 -18.12 9.05
N ARG A 2 11.80 -17.13 9.53
CA ARG A 2 10.52 -16.78 8.91
C ARG A 2 10.71 -16.18 7.50
N LEU A 3 11.76 -15.39 7.32
CA LEU A 3 12.09 -14.83 6.00
C LEU A 3 12.47 -15.91 4.99
N VAL A 4 13.19 -16.95 5.46
CA VAL A 4 13.56 -18.06 4.58
C VAL A 4 12.32 -18.86 4.17
N ALA A 5 11.42 -19.14 5.11
CA ALA A 5 10.19 -19.86 4.82
C ALA A 5 9.32 -19.10 3.80
N VAL A 6 9.11 -17.80 4.00
CA VAL A 6 8.36 -16.96 3.07
C VAL A 6 9.02 -16.93 1.71
N LYS A 7 10.35 -16.84 1.67
CA LYS A 7 11.10 -16.81 0.41
C LYS A 7 11.00 -18.13 -0.35
N ASN A 8 10.89 -19.26 0.36
CA ASN A 8 10.75 -20.57 -0.26
C ASN A 8 9.32 -20.85 -0.74
N GLU A 9 8.32 -20.28 -0.07
CA GLU A 9 6.91 -20.49 -0.41
C GLU A 9 6.41 -19.53 -1.47
N THR A 10 7.06 -18.39 -1.64
CA THR A 10 6.63 -17.36 -2.59
C THR A 10 7.80 -16.90 -3.46
N ALA A 11 7.46 -16.43 -4.66
CA ALA A 11 8.41 -15.71 -5.51
C ALA A 11 8.20 -14.21 -5.25
N MET A 12 9.22 -13.56 -4.74
CA MET A 12 9.14 -12.14 -4.40
C MET A 12 9.80 -11.29 -5.48
N LEU A 13 9.13 -10.23 -5.86
CA LEU A 13 9.61 -9.29 -6.86
C LEU A 13 9.61 -7.89 -6.27
N THR A 14 10.71 -7.18 -6.48
CA THR A 14 10.82 -5.77 -6.11
C THR A 14 10.87 -4.94 -7.39
N THR A 15 10.05 -3.93 -7.47
CA THR A 15 10.03 -3.00 -8.60
C THR A 15 10.29 -1.58 -8.12
N PHE A 16 10.83 -0.77 -9.03
CA PHE A 16 11.05 0.65 -8.78
C PHE A 16 10.39 1.46 -9.90
N ASN A 17 9.86 2.60 -9.53
CA ASN A 17 9.21 3.49 -10.49
C ASN A 17 9.52 4.95 -10.11
N GLU A 18 9.65 5.79 -11.12
CA GLU A 18 9.82 7.22 -10.93
C GLU A 18 8.51 7.94 -11.25
N VAL A 19 8.10 8.81 -10.36
CA VAL A 19 6.81 9.51 -10.46
C VAL A 19 7.05 11.01 -10.31
N ASP A 20 6.43 11.79 -11.20
CA ASP A 20 6.39 13.24 -11.03
C ASP A 20 5.45 13.58 -9.88
N MET A 21 6.01 14.07 -8.78
CA MET A 21 5.27 14.36 -7.57
C MET A 21 4.55 15.72 -7.59
N GLN A 22 4.79 16.54 -8.59
CA GLN A 22 4.23 17.90 -8.60
C GLN A 22 2.71 17.93 -8.49
N PRO A 23 1.95 17.11 -9.24
CA PRO A 23 0.49 17.10 -9.09
C PRO A 23 0.03 16.71 -7.67
N ILE A 24 0.72 15.75 -7.05
CA ILE A 24 0.41 15.29 -5.68
C ILE A 24 0.74 16.39 -4.67
N MET A 25 1.89 17.05 -4.85
CA MET A 25 2.28 18.17 -3.99
C MET A 25 1.28 19.33 -4.07
N ASP A 26 0.78 19.61 -5.25
CA ASP A 26 -0.21 20.67 -5.46
C ASP A 26 -1.54 20.31 -4.79
N LEU A 27 -1.99 19.06 -4.94
CA LEU A 27 -3.20 18.59 -4.27
C LEU A 27 -3.07 18.67 -2.76
N ARG A 28 -1.93 18.20 -2.23
CA ARG A 28 -1.67 18.25 -0.80
C ARG A 28 -1.69 19.69 -0.28
N ALA A 29 -1.02 20.59 -0.99
CA ALA A 29 -0.98 22.00 -0.60
C ALA A 29 -2.37 22.62 -0.55
N ARG A 30 -3.25 22.22 -1.49
CA ARG A 30 -4.62 22.74 -1.58
C ARG A 30 -5.50 22.26 -0.43
N TYR A 31 -5.36 20.99 -0.01
CA TYR A 31 -6.30 20.36 0.91
C TYR A 31 -5.74 20.08 2.30
N LYS A 32 -4.44 20.29 2.55
CA LYS A 32 -3.81 19.91 3.82
C LYS A 32 -4.46 20.54 5.05
N ASP A 33 -4.83 21.82 4.96
CA ASP A 33 -5.41 22.53 6.09
C ASP A 33 -6.83 22.03 6.39
N LYS A 34 -7.66 21.87 5.34
CA LYS A 34 -9.01 21.33 5.49
C LYS A 34 -8.99 19.89 5.98
N PHE A 35 -8.03 19.11 5.51
CA PHE A 35 -7.89 17.72 5.93
C PHE A 35 -7.55 17.63 7.42
N LYS A 36 -6.58 18.42 7.89
CA LYS A 36 -6.20 18.45 9.29
C LYS A 36 -7.35 18.92 10.18
N GLU A 37 -8.06 19.96 9.74
CA GLU A 37 -9.22 20.49 10.46
C GLU A 37 -10.31 19.45 10.60
N ARG A 38 -10.59 18.69 9.54
CA ARG A 38 -11.66 17.69 9.51
C ARG A 38 -11.29 16.39 10.21
N HIS A 39 -10.04 15.94 10.10
CA HIS A 39 -9.61 14.61 10.55
C HIS A 39 -8.66 14.64 11.74
N GLY A 40 -8.13 15.79 12.10
CA GLY A 40 -7.22 15.92 13.23
C GLY A 40 -5.80 15.40 12.99
N VAL A 41 -5.49 14.97 11.80
CA VAL A 41 -4.17 14.47 11.41
C VAL A 41 -3.72 15.11 10.11
N GLY A 42 -2.41 15.18 9.90
CA GLY A 42 -1.86 15.72 8.67
C GLY A 42 -2.08 14.83 7.46
N LEU A 43 -2.13 15.43 6.29
CA LEU A 43 -2.24 14.71 5.03
C LEU A 43 -0.83 14.42 4.50
N GLY A 44 -0.42 13.15 4.56
CA GLY A 44 0.88 12.71 4.09
C GLY A 44 0.83 12.14 2.67
N PHE A 45 2.01 11.99 2.06
CA PHE A 45 2.10 11.46 0.70
C PHE A 45 1.74 9.98 0.60
N MET A 46 2.02 9.20 1.64
CA MET A 46 1.75 7.75 1.60
C MET A 46 0.27 7.42 1.47
N SER A 47 -0.61 8.32 1.90
CA SER A 47 -2.06 8.16 1.69
C SER A 47 -2.40 8.13 0.20
N PHE A 48 -1.76 8.98 -0.59
CA PHE A 48 -1.95 9.01 -2.05
C PHE A 48 -1.46 7.72 -2.70
N PHE A 49 -0.28 7.25 -2.31
CA PHE A 49 0.27 5.99 -2.86
C PHE A 49 -0.58 4.79 -2.47
N THR A 50 -1.03 4.72 -1.23
CA THR A 50 -1.90 3.65 -0.77
C THR A 50 -3.20 3.62 -1.56
N LYS A 51 -3.82 4.77 -1.75
CA LYS A 51 -5.05 4.87 -2.55
C LYS A 51 -4.82 4.47 -4.00
N ALA A 52 -3.72 4.92 -4.58
CA ALA A 52 -3.37 4.58 -5.95
C ALA A 52 -3.19 3.07 -6.13
N VAL A 53 -2.52 2.42 -5.18
CA VAL A 53 -2.33 0.97 -5.19
C VAL A 53 -3.69 0.26 -5.15
N CYS A 54 -4.59 0.70 -4.28
CA CYS A 54 -5.92 0.10 -4.16
C CYS A 54 -6.73 0.25 -5.45
N VAL A 55 -6.67 1.40 -6.10
CA VAL A 55 -7.33 1.61 -7.39
C VAL A 55 -6.76 0.66 -8.45
N ALA A 56 -5.43 0.54 -8.50
CA ALA A 56 -4.78 -0.35 -9.46
C ALA A 56 -5.13 -1.81 -9.20
N LEU A 57 -5.20 -2.25 -7.95
CA LEU A 57 -5.55 -3.62 -7.61
C LEU A 57 -6.98 -3.96 -8.01
N LYS A 58 -7.88 -3.00 -8.00
CA LYS A 58 -9.26 -3.19 -8.46
C LYS A 58 -9.33 -3.31 -9.99
N GLU A 59 -8.46 -2.60 -10.70
CA GLU A 59 -8.39 -2.68 -12.15
C GLU A 59 -7.71 -3.97 -12.62
N PHE A 60 -6.80 -4.51 -11.82
CA PHE A 60 -6.05 -5.73 -12.13
C PHE A 60 -6.21 -6.75 -11.01
N PRO A 61 -7.40 -7.37 -10.89
CA PRO A 61 -7.70 -8.26 -9.77
C PRO A 61 -6.75 -9.46 -9.64
N ALA A 62 -6.18 -9.93 -10.75
CA ALA A 62 -5.27 -11.06 -10.73
C ALA A 62 -3.98 -10.77 -9.96
N VAL A 63 -3.61 -9.50 -9.82
CA VAL A 63 -2.44 -9.10 -9.02
C VAL A 63 -2.73 -9.29 -7.52
N ASN A 64 -3.98 -9.08 -7.12
CA ASN A 64 -4.40 -9.22 -5.72
C ASN A 64 -5.03 -10.61 -5.49
N ALA A 65 -4.30 -11.64 -5.86
CA ALA A 65 -4.80 -13.02 -5.82
C ALA A 65 -3.68 -13.94 -5.38
N GLN A 66 -4.07 -15.15 -5.00
CA GLN A 66 -3.12 -16.19 -4.64
C GLN A 66 -3.46 -17.50 -5.34
N ILE A 67 -2.46 -18.33 -5.54
CA ILE A 67 -2.64 -19.66 -6.11
C ILE A 67 -2.77 -20.67 -4.95
N ASP A 68 -3.84 -21.44 -4.96
CA ASP A 68 -4.06 -22.51 -4.00
C ASP A 68 -4.33 -23.79 -4.77
N GLY A 69 -3.27 -24.62 -4.94
CA GLY A 69 -3.34 -25.83 -5.75
C GLY A 69 -3.62 -25.50 -7.20
N GLN A 70 -4.78 -25.89 -7.69
CA GLN A 70 -5.23 -25.63 -9.07
C GLN A 70 -6.14 -24.39 -9.16
N ASP A 71 -6.39 -23.73 -8.03
CA ASP A 71 -7.33 -22.62 -7.94
C ASP A 71 -6.61 -21.30 -7.82
N ILE A 72 -7.26 -20.24 -8.31
CA ILE A 72 -6.83 -18.86 -8.09
C ILE A 72 -7.86 -18.22 -7.18
N ILE A 73 -7.39 -17.78 -6.01
CA ILE A 73 -8.25 -17.11 -5.02
C ILE A 73 -8.08 -15.61 -5.17
N TYR A 74 -9.16 -14.93 -5.56
CA TYR A 74 -9.19 -13.48 -5.67
C TYR A 74 -9.61 -12.87 -4.35
N HIS A 75 -8.96 -11.78 -3.97
CA HIS A 75 -9.31 -11.03 -2.78
C HIS A 75 -10.12 -9.79 -3.16
N ASP A 76 -11.33 -9.68 -2.62
CA ASP A 76 -12.23 -8.56 -2.89
C ASP A 76 -12.03 -7.41 -1.90
N TYR A 77 -10.85 -7.35 -1.34
CA TYR A 77 -10.43 -6.31 -0.39
C TYR A 77 -8.94 -6.03 -0.61
N CYS A 78 -8.49 -4.86 -0.16
CA CYS A 78 -7.08 -4.48 -0.29
C CYS A 78 -6.46 -4.32 1.11
N ASP A 79 -5.61 -5.26 1.48
CA ASP A 79 -4.78 -5.16 2.67
C ASP A 79 -3.37 -4.79 2.21
N VAL A 80 -2.89 -3.64 2.65
CA VAL A 80 -1.62 -3.08 2.19
C VAL A 80 -0.65 -2.95 3.37
N SER A 81 0.54 -3.52 3.23
CA SER A 81 1.59 -3.40 4.22
C SER A 81 2.55 -2.29 3.84
N ILE A 82 2.87 -1.44 4.80
CA ILE A 82 3.77 -0.30 4.59
C ILE A 82 4.87 -0.37 5.64
N ALA A 83 6.13 -0.41 5.17
CA ALA A 83 7.27 -0.40 6.08
C ALA A 83 7.45 0.99 6.67
N VAL A 84 7.54 1.05 7.99
CA VAL A 84 7.64 2.32 8.74
C VAL A 84 8.81 2.23 9.70
N SER A 85 9.63 3.27 9.73
CA SER A 85 10.68 3.40 10.71
C SER A 85 10.08 3.92 12.02
N ALA A 86 10.21 3.13 13.06
CA ALA A 86 9.69 3.47 14.38
C ALA A 86 10.86 3.59 15.38
N PRO A 87 10.64 4.21 16.55
CA PRO A 87 11.72 4.35 17.56
C PRO A 87 12.35 3.02 17.95
N LYS A 88 11.60 1.92 17.91
CA LYS A 88 12.09 0.59 18.24
C LYS A 88 12.61 -0.20 17.04
N GLY A 89 12.68 0.41 15.87
CA GLY A 89 13.14 -0.22 14.64
C GLY A 89 12.10 -0.23 13.55
N LEU A 90 12.34 -1.02 12.50
CA LEU A 90 11.46 -1.12 11.35
C LEU A 90 10.25 -2.00 11.69
N VAL A 91 9.05 -1.48 11.44
CA VAL A 91 7.79 -2.22 11.55
C VAL A 91 7.07 -2.21 10.21
N VAL A 92 6.27 -3.23 9.96
CA VAL A 92 5.53 -3.37 8.71
C VAL A 92 4.05 -3.63 9.03
N PRO A 93 3.33 -2.61 9.51
CA PRO A 93 1.91 -2.77 9.82
C PRO A 93 1.09 -3.03 8.56
N VAL A 94 -0.01 -3.75 8.72
CA VAL A 94 -0.95 -4.01 7.65
C VAL A 94 -2.16 -3.10 7.81
N ILE A 95 -2.48 -2.36 6.75
CA ILE A 95 -3.71 -1.55 6.71
C ILE A 95 -4.79 -2.44 6.11
N ARG A 96 -5.72 -2.88 6.93
CA ARG A 96 -6.83 -3.74 6.49
C ARG A 96 -7.88 -2.93 5.75
N ASN A 97 -8.40 -3.48 4.66
CA ASN A 97 -9.44 -2.84 3.86
C ASN A 97 -9.07 -1.39 3.50
N ALA A 98 -7.86 -1.22 2.95
CA ALA A 98 -7.35 0.11 2.63
C ALA A 98 -8.11 0.79 1.50
N GLU A 99 -8.92 0.03 0.72
CA GLU A 99 -9.73 0.58 -0.36
C GLU A 99 -10.78 1.56 0.15
#